data_0b85ecda4739eee0677a1e78062eb7ad
#
_entry.id   0b85ecda4739eee0677a1e78062eb7ad
#
_cell.length_a   1.000
_cell.length_b   1.000
_cell.length_c   1.000
_cell.angle_alpha   90.00
_cell.angle_beta   90.00
_cell.angle_gamma   90.00
#
_symmetry.space_group_name_H-M   'P 1'
#
loop_
_entity.id
_entity.type
_entity.pdbx_description
1 polymer ?
#
loop_
_entity_poly.entity_id
_entity_poly.type
_entity_poly.pdbx_seq_one_letter_code
_entity_poly.pdbx_strand_id
1 'polypeptide(L)'
;MKILKNIITIIVEILILVLGVIWFLRTKEEEPIIVMIGSGGFLIVSLLSKIFDNPEKTRPKVVFHRMQNFTMRGPLGYTSNNPKVIRLGIDIPEQYWYLDWSYTLEVRNNSSVTAYNYEVEYLNKPQNTILKGEIGKIQPIKPDDKFEFTFKLTQNVVGTHIDADKFLNENADELLKDMKIISKYSDEFGKTYMTEYNWITDINTFK
;
A
#
# COMPACT_ATOMS: atom_id res chain seq x y z
N MET A 1 -2.90 21.78 -17.86
CA MET A 1 -2.92 21.92 -19.33
C MET A 1 -3.83 20.92 -20.02
N LYS A 2 -3.80 19.61 -19.70
CA LYS A 2 -4.67 18.56 -20.31
C LYS A 2 -6.17 18.82 -20.12
N ILE A 3 -6.60 19.23 -18.91
CA ILE A 3 -8.01 19.53 -18.58
C ILE A 3 -8.55 20.70 -19.42
N LEU A 4 -7.77 21.79 -19.53
CA LEU A 4 -8.17 22.97 -20.31
C LEU A 4 -8.32 22.64 -21.81
N LYS A 5 -7.39 21.86 -22.37
CA LYS A 5 -7.47 21.39 -23.75
C LYS A 5 -8.76 20.58 -24.00
N ASN A 6 -9.09 19.65 -23.09
CA ASN A 6 -10.29 18.83 -23.21
C ASN A 6 -11.60 19.64 -23.12
N ILE A 7 -11.63 20.67 -22.26
CA ILE A 7 -12.80 21.56 -22.14
C ILE A 7 -12.97 22.37 -23.42
N ILE A 8 -11.89 22.93 -23.95
CA ILE A 8 -11.91 23.67 -25.21
C ILE A 8 -12.42 22.79 -26.36
N THR A 9 -11.92 21.54 -26.46
CA THR A 9 -12.37 20.60 -27.50
C THR A 9 -13.89 20.37 -27.47
N ILE A 10 -14.46 20.10 -26.29
CA ILE A 10 -15.90 19.89 -26.12
C ILE A 10 -16.69 21.15 -26.50
N ILE A 11 -16.23 22.34 -26.08
CA ILE A 11 -16.90 23.60 -26.42
C ILE A 11 -16.92 23.80 -27.94
N VAL A 12 -15.81 23.50 -28.61
CA VAL A 12 -15.71 23.61 -30.09
C VAL A 12 -16.65 22.61 -30.76
N GLU A 13 -16.70 21.37 -30.30
CA GLU A 13 -17.61 20.33 -30.85
C GLU A 13 -19.09 20.71 -30.69
N ILE A 14 -19.49 21.24 -29.55
CA ILE A 14 -20.83 21.76 -29.28
C ILE A 14 -21.14 22.93 -30.22
N LEU A 15 -20.20 23.85 -30.40
CA LEU A 15 -20.37 25.03 -31.25
C LEU A 15 -20.57 24.61 -32.72
N ILE A 16 -19.80 23.65 -33.23
CA ILE A 16 -19.92 23.12 -34.59
C ILE A 16 -21.30 22.47 -34.79
N LEU A 17 -21.76 21.69 -33.80
CA LEU A 17 -23.07 21.04 -33.83
C LEU A 17 -24.21 22.08 -33.87
N VAL A 18 -24.16 23.11 -33.04
CA VAL A 18 -25.15 24.21 -33.03
C VAL A 18 -25.17 24.96 -34.35
N LEU A 19 -23.99 25.27 -34.91
CA LEU A 19 -23.90 25.94 -36.21
C LEU A 19 -24.46 25.07 -37.32
N GLY A 20 -24.22 23.76 -37.29
CA GLY A 20 -24.83 22.79 -38.24
C GLY A 20 -26.34 22.76 -38.17
N VAL A 21 -26.93 22.82 -36.97
CA VAL A 21 -28.40 22.91 -36.78
C VAL A 21 -28.95 24.22 -37.35
N ILE A 22 -28.33 25.36 -37.07
CA ILE A 22 -28.74 26.65 -37.58
C ILE A 22 -28.68 26.69 -39.13
N TRP A 23 -27.60 26.13 -39.71
CA TRP A 23 -27.46 26.03 -41.17
C TRP A 23 -28.54 25.18 -41.78
N PHE A 24 -28.79 23.97 -41.23
CA PHE A 24 -29.87 23.08 -41.67
C PHE A 24 -31.26 23.75 -41.64
N LEU A 25 -31.56 24.49 -40.58
CA LEU A 25 -32.85 25.18 -40.44
C LEU A 25 -33.03 26.29 -41.48
N ARG A 26 -31.91 26.88 -41.96
CA ARG A 26 -31.94 27.96 -42.96
C ARG A 26 -32.01 27.43 -44.38
N THR A 27 -31.23 26.41 -44.74
CA THR A 27 -31.09 25.95 -46.12
C THR A 27 -31.94 24.73 -46.42
N LYS A 28 -32.21 23.89 -45.42
CA LYS A 28 -32.85 22.57 -45.55
C LYS A 28 -32.12 21.62 -46.49
N GLU A 29 -30.83 21.84 -46.70
CA GLU A 29 -29.94 20.99 -47.49
C GLU A 29 -29.46 19.78 -46.68
N GLU A 30 -28.97 18.73 -47.36
CA GLU A 30 -28.50 17.53 -46.68
C GLU A 30 -27.06 17.66 -46.10
N GLU A 31 -26.27 18.58 -46.67
CA GLU A 31 -24.86 18.79 -46.24
C GLU A 31 -24.70 19.11 -44.77
N PRO A 32 -25.51 20.01 -44.15
CA PRO A 32 -25.42 20.25 -42.69
C PRO A 32 -25.68 19.03 -41.83
N ILE A 33 -26.46 18.05 -42.32
CA ILE A 33 -26.74 16.80 -41.59
C ILE A 33 -25.46 15.98 -41.40
N ILE A 34 -24.61 15.93 -42.41
CA ILE A 34 -23.31 15.24 -42.34
C ILE A 34 -22.41 15.87 -41.31
N VAL A 35 -22.36 17.20 -41.23
CA VAL A 35 -21.61 17.96 -40.25
C VAL A 35 -22.12 17.70 -38.82
N MET A 36 -23.45 17.63 -38.64
CA MET A 36 -24.10 17.34 -37.36
C MET A 36 -23.80 15.92 -36.89
N ILE A 37 -23.87 14.92 -37.79
CA ILE A 37 -23.55 13.53 -37.46
C ILE A 37 -22.07 13.40 -37.06
N GLY A 38 -21.17 14.02 -37.83
CA GLY A 38 -19.75 14.01 -37.55
C GLY A 38 -19.41 14.66 -36.21
N SER A 39 -19.87 15.87 -35.95
CA SER A 39 -19.63 16.60 -34.72
C SER A 39 -20.28 15.93 -33.48
N GLY A 40 -21.52 15.39 -33.66
CA GLY A 40 -22.20 14.63 -32.63
C GLY A 40 -21.47 13.32 -32.26
N GLY A 41 -20.96 12.61 -33.29
CA GLY A 41 -20.14 11.41 -33.11
C GLY A 41 -18.84 11.70 -32.32
N PHE A 42 -18.13 12.75 -32.69
CA PHE A 42 -16.92 13.16 -31.96
C PHE A 42 -17.21 13.57 -30.52
N LEU A 43 -18.30 14.29 -30.29
CA LEU A 43 -18.72 14.67 -28.93
C LEU A 43 -19.03 13.47 -28.05
N ILE A 44 -19.73 12.46 -28.61
CA ILE A 44 -20.01 11.21 -27.91
C ILE A 44 -18.68 10.48 -27.55
N VAL A 45 -17.76 10.34 -28.51
CA VAL A 45 -16.47 9.70 -28.29
C VAL A 45 -15.65 10.46 -27.23
N SER A 46 -15.64 11.81 -27.31
CA SER A 46 -14.94 12.66 -26.31
C SER A 46 -15.52 12.53 -24.91
N LEU A 47 -16.84 12.37 -24.78
CA LEU A 47 -17.50 12.14 -23.49
C LEU A 47 -17.25 10.73 -22.96
N LEU A 48 -17.35 9.71 -23.81
CA LEU A 48 -17.10 8.33 -23.46
C LEU A 48 -15.64 8.13 -23.02
N SER A 49 -14.67 8.71 -23.72
CA SER A 49 -13.27 8.63 -23.34
C SER A 49 -13.02 9.16 -21.93
N LYS A 50 -13.72 10.20 -21.48
CA LYS A 50 -13.65 10.73 -20.12
C LYS A 50 -14.24 9.79 -19.07
N ILE A 51 -15.33 9.10 -19.42
CA ILE A 51 -15.97 8.12 -18.52
C ILE A 51 -15.07 6.89 -18.36
N PHE A 52 -14.40 6.49 -19.45
CA PHE A 52 -13.50 5.33 -19.46
C PHE A 52 -12.07 5.65 -19.00
N ASP A 53 -11.63 6.91 -19.05
CA ASP A 53 -10.35 7.38 -18.49
C ASP A 53 -10.46 7.46 -16.96
N ASN A 54 -10.52 6.30 -16.32
CA ASN A 54 -10.52 6.23 -14.86
C ASN A 54 -9.10 6.50 -14.34
N PRO A 55 -8.84 7.66 -13.72
CA PRO A 55 -7.50 8.03 -13.25
C PRO A 55 -6.97 7.06 -12.18
N GLU A 56 -7.85 6.27 -11.57
CA GLU A 56 -7.45 5.22 -10.63
C GLU A 56 -6.76 4.02 -11.31
N LYS A 57 -7.05 3.75 -12.59
CA LYS A 57 -6.41 2.67 -13.35
C LYS A 57 -5.01 3.05 -13.83
N THR A 58 -4.70 4.33 -13.89
CA THR A 58 -3.44 4.86 -14.43
C THR A 58 -2.45 5.29 -13.36
N ARG A 59 -2.74 5.07 -12.07
CA ARG A 59 -1.81 5.37 -10.98
C ARG A 59 -1.09 4.12 -10.49
N PRO A 60 0.19 4.20 -10.14
CA PRO A 60 0.88 3.11 -9.47
C PRO A 60 0.22 2.87 -8.09
N LYS A 61 0.15 1.60 -7.67
CA LYS A 61 -0.40 1.18 -6.38
C LYS A 61 0.56 0.18 -5.74
N VAL A 62 1.42 0.67 -4.89
CA VAL A 62 2.29 -0.19 -4.10
C VAL A 62 1.54 -0.62 -2.85
N VAL A 63 1.42 -1.93 -2.64
CA VAL A 63 0.72 -2.53 -1.52
C VAL A 63 1.70 -3.31 -0.66
N PHE A 64 1.38 -3.39 0.62
CA PHE A 64 2.08 -4.22 1.59
C PHE A 64 1.15 -5.31 2.07
N HIS A 65 1.71 -6.46 2.37
CA HIS A 65 1.02 -7.56 3.01
C HIS A 65 1.98 -8.26 3.97
N ARG A 66 1.53 -8.54 5.19
CA ARG A 66 2.34 -9.28 6.15
C ARG A 66 1.89 -10.73 6.25
N MET A 67 2.86 -11.61 6.40
CA MET A 67 2.64 -13.01 6.76
C MET A 67 3.48 -13.31 8.00
N GLN A 68 2.86 -13.89 9.00
CA GLN A 68 3.58 -14.37 10.18
C GLN A 68 4.23 -15.71 9.84
N ASN A 69 5.55 -15.80 10.00
CA ASN A 69 6.29 -17.00 9.67
C ASN A 69 6.36 -17.96 10.87
N PHE A 70 6.94 -17.48 11.97
CA PHE A 70 7.08 -18.26 13.18
C PHE A 70 7.22 -17.33 14.39
N THR A 71 6.94 -17.93 15.57
CA THR A 71 7.25 -17.35 16.86
C THR A 71 8.17 -18.30 17.61
N MET A 72 9.08 -17.78 18.38
CA MET A 72 10.05 -18.55 19.14
C MET A 72 10.32 -17.93 20.50
N ARG A 73 10.53 -18.75 21.51
CA ARG A 73 11.09 -18.33 22.78
C ARG A 73 12.28 -19.18 23.18
N GLY A 74 13.19 -18.58 23.94
CA GLY A 74 14.34 -19.29 24.49
C GLY A 74 14.69 -18.78 25.88
N PRO A 75 15.05 -19.67 26.83
CA PRO A 75 15.52 -19.26 28.12
C PRO A 75 16.92 -18.66 28.03
N LEU A 76 17.14 -17.52 28.70
CA LEU A 76 18.44 -16.85 28.80
C LEU A 76 19.15 -17.14 30.13
N GLY A 77 18.46 -17.71 31.09
CA GLY A 77 19.00 -18.06 32.42
C GLY A 77 17.99 -17.83 33.53
N TYR A 78 18.35 -18.29 34.70
CA TYR A 78 17.52 -18.13 35.89
C TYR A 78 17.71 -16.76 36.54
N THR A 79 16.63 -16.24 37.14
CA THR A 79 16.71 -15.02 37.95
C THR A 79 17.29 -15.33 39.33
N SER A 80 17.77 -14.28 40.01
CA SER A 80 18.24 -14.39 41.41
C SER A 80 17.13 -14.68 42.43
N ASN A 81 15.88 -14.57 42.03
CA ASN A 81 14.70 -14.79 42.89
C ASN A 81 14.40 -16.27 43.13
N ASN A 82 15.03 -17.16 42.36
CA ASN A 82 14.81 -18.59 42.50
C ASN A 82 15.49 -19.16 43.76
N PRO A 83 14.96 -20.27 44.35
CA PRO A 83 15.63 -21.00 45.40
C PRO A 83 16.98 -21.55 44.92
N LYS A 84 17.94 -21.70 45.82
CA LYS A 84 19.29 -22.21 45.48
C LYS A 84 19.26 -23.60 44.84
N VAL A 85 18.22 -24.38 45.12
CA VAL A 85 18.01 -25.74 44.55
C VAL A 85 16.62 -25.75 43.91
N ILE A 86 16.56 -25.95 42.59
CA ILE A 86 15.32 -26.10 41.82
C ILE A 86 15.02 -27.59 41.68
N ARG A 87 13.85 -28.01 42.16
CA ARG A 87 13.39 -29.40 42.04
C ARG A 87 12.62 -29.58 40.75
N LEU A 88 13.18 -30.35 39.81
CA LEU A 88 12.57 -30.62 38.52
C LEU A 88 11.20 -31.27 38.69
N GLY A 89 10.21 -30.77 37.96
CA GLY A 89 8.83 -31.26 37.96
C GLY A 89 7.99 -30.81 39.17
N ILE A 90 8.57 -30.05 40.13
CA ILE A 90 7.88 -29.50 41.30
C ILE A 90 7.91 -27.97 41.25
N ASP A 91 9.11 -27.42 41.13
CA ASP A 91 9.31 -25.97 41.13
C ASP A 91 9.15 -25.41 39.71
N ILE A 92 8.48 -24.29 39.59
CA ILE A 92 8.34 -23.52 38.33
C ILE A 92 9.24 -22.30 38.43
N PRO A 93 10.50 -22.39 37.97
CA PRO A 93 11.45 -21.33 38.16
C PRO A 93 11.16 -20.09 37.29
N GLU A 94 11.47 -18.93 37.85
CA GLU A 94 11.49 -17.67 37.14
C GLU A 94 12.78 -17.58 36.31
N GLN A 95 12.65 -17.19 35.03
CA GLN A 95 13.77 -17.11 34.09
C GLN A 95 13.69 -15.82 33.29
N TYR A 96 14.82 -15.42 32.73
CA TYR A 96 14.87 -14.47 31.63
C TYR A 96 14.56 -15.21 30.35
N TRP A 97 13.65 -14.68 29.54
CA TRP A 97 13.22 -15.24 28.27
C TRP A 97 13.51 -14.29 27.12
N TYR A 98 13.99 -14.82 26.04
CA TYR A 98 14.05 -14.16 24.75
C TYR A 98 12.83 -14.57 23.93
N LEU A 99 12.07 -13.59 23.45
CA LEU A 99 10.93 -13.79 22.57
C LEU A 99 11.27 -13.23 21.19
N ASP A 100 10.90 -13.96 20.15
CA ASP A 100 11.15 -13.60 18.73
C ASP A 100 9.89 -13.88 17.91
N TRP A 101 9.45 -12.86 17.17
CA TRP A 101 8.38 -12.94 16.18
C TRP A 101 8.96 -12.60 14.82
N SER A 102 8.82 -13.51 13.88
CA SER A 102 9.29 -13.34 12.51
C SER A 102 8.11 -13.22 11.55
N TYR A 103 8.18 -12.23 10.68
CA TYR A 103 7.19 -11.97 9.65
C TYR A 103 7.89 -11.83 8.29
N THR A 104 7.19 -12.23 7.22
CA THR A 104 7.51 -11.81 5.86
C THR A 104 6.64 -10.60 5.53
N LEU A 105 7.26 -9.52 5.12
CA LEU A 105 6.61 -8.34 4.56
C LEU A 105 6.73 -8.42 3.04
N GLU A 106 5.61 -8.64 2.38
CA GLU A 106 5.51 -8.59 0.92
C GLU A 106 5.24 -7.15 0.48
N VAL A 107 5.98 -6.70 -0.53
CA VAL A 107 5.77 -5.41 -1.22
C VAL A 107 5.49 -5.71 -2.68
N ARG A 108 4.35 -5.26 -3.18
CA ARG A 108 3.93 -5.52 -4.56
C ARG A 108 3.38 -4.26 -5.22
N ASN A 109 3.70 -4.07 -6.50
CA ASN A 109 2.99 -3.09 -7.31
C ASN A 109 1.74 -3.73 -7.93
N ASN A 110 0.59 -3.45 -7.34
CA ASN A 110 -0.71 -3.98 -7.77
C ASN A 110 -1.41 -3.05 -8.75
N SER A 111 -0.68 -2.57 -9.76
CA SER A 111 -1.20 -1.70 -10.82
C SER A 111 -0.54 -1.99 -12.16
N SER A 112 -1.10 -1.48 -13.24
CA SER A 112 -0.53 -1.56 -14.59
C SER A 112 0.56 -0.51 -14.87
N VAL A 113 0.92 0.32 -13.89
CA VAL A 113 1.85 1.45 -14.05
C VAL A 113 3.05 1.25 -13.14
N THR A 114 4.25 1.53 -13.63
CA THR A 114 5.48 1.45 -12.86
C THR A 114 5.53 2.52 -11.77
N ALA A 115 5.94 2.13 -10.57
CA ALA A 115 6.22 3.06 -9.48
C ALA A 115 7.71 3.43 -9.48
N TYR A 116 7.99 4.73 -9.53
CA TYR A 116 9.34 5.30 -9.51
C TYR A 116 9.60 6.03 -8.20
N ASN A 117 10.87 6.28 -7.88
CA ASN A 117 11.29 7.05 -6.71
C ASN A 117 10.66 6.55 -5.42
N TYR A 118 10.69 5.22 -5.24
CA TYR A 118 10.07 4.56 -4.11
C TYR A 118 10.86 4.79 -2.82
N GLU A 119 10.19 5.34 -1.82
CA GLU A 119 10.73 5.60 -0.48
C GLU A 119 9.82 4.98 0.58
N VAL A 120 10.42 4.49 1.66
CA VAL A 120 9.70 3.89 2.79
C VAL A 120 10.07 4.56 4.09
N GLU A 121 9.07 4.91 4.86
CA GLU A 121 9.18 5.45 6.20
C GLU A 121 8.39 4.57 7.18
N TYR A 122 8.97 4.33 8.35
CA TYR A 122 8.32 3.56 9.42
C TYR A 122 7.90 4.50 10.54
N LEU A 123 6.60 4.58 10.80
CA LEU A 123 6.05 5.32 11.93
C LEU A 123 5.84 4.37 13.12
N ASN A 124 6.20 4.85 14.31
CA ASN A 124 6.03 4.13 15.59
C ASN A 124 6.64 2.71 15.57
N LYS A 125 7.76 2.55 14.85
CA LYS A 125 8.47 1.28 14.84
C LYS A 125 9.05 1.00 16.24
N PRO A 126 8.75 -0.16 16.87
CA PRO A 126 9.36 -0.52 18.14
C PRO A 126 10.89 -0.58 18.07
N GLN A 127 11.58 -0.19 19.14
CA GLN A 127 13.04 -0.11 19.16
C GLN A 127 13.73 -1.45 18.86
N ASN A 128 13.13 -2.57 19.32
CA ASN A 128 13.69 -3.92 19.17
C ASN A 128 13.26 -4.61 17.88
N THR A 129 13.02 -3.84 16.80
CA THR A 129 12.68 -4.40 15.50
C THR A 129 13.85 -4.34 14.55
N ILE A 130 14.08 -5.47 13.86
CA ILE A 130 15.11 -5.60 12.83
C ILE A 130 14.41 -5.90 11.50
N LEU A 131 14.65 -5.06 10.51
CA LEU A 131 14.25 -5.32 9.13
C LEU A 131 15.47 -5.86 8.38
N LYS A 132 15.36 -7.06 7.84
CA LYS A 132 16.36 -7.64 6.95
C LYS A 132 15.97 -7.37 5.50
N GLY A 133 16.84 -6.68 4.79
CA GLY A 133 16.62 -6.22 3.42
C GLY A 133 16.37 -4.70 3.36
N GLU A 134 16.72 -4.11 2.23
CA GLU A 134 16.60 -2.67 2.02
C GLU A 134 15.45 -2.40 1.05
N ILE A 135 14.24 -2.25 1.59
CA ILE A 135 13.03 -1.97 0.79
C ILE A 135 13.20 -0.70 -0.07
N GLY A 136 13.89 0.32 0.45
CA GLY A 136 14.08 1.59 -0.25
C GLY A 136 15.03 1.56 -1.44
N LYS A 137 15.75 0.44 -1.69
CA LYS A 137 16.68 0.31 -2.83
C LYS A 137 16.07 -0.34 -4.07
N ILE A 138 14.82 -0.79 -4.00
CA ILE A 138 14.16 -1.44 -5.13
C ILE A 138 13.56 -0.36 -6.01
N GLN A 139 14.16 -0.12 -7.16
CA GLN A 139 13.68 0.89 -8.11
C GLN A 139 14.05 0.53 -9.55
N PRO A 140 13.12 0.76 -10.50
CA PRO A 140 11.67 1.00 -10.29
C PRO A 140 10.93 -0.28 -9.91
N ILE A 141 9.73 -0.15 -9.32
CA ILE A 141 8.84 -1.30 -9.07
C ILE A 141 7.87 -1.39 -10.25
N LYS A 142 8.09 -2.37 -11.13
CA LYS A 142 7.25 -2.60 -12.31
C LYS A 142 5.88 -3.17 -11.93
N PRO A 143 4.90 -3.13 -12.85
CA PRO A 143 3.64 -3.84 -12.68
C PRO A 143 3.86 -5.30 -12.27
N ASP A 144 3.11 -5.75 -11.29
CA ASP A 144 3.15 -7.11 -10.73
C ASP A 144 4.48 -7.55 -10.08
N ASP A 145 5.50 -6.69 -10.03
CA ASP A 145 6.72 -6.98 -9.26
C ASP A 145 6.37 -7.22 -7.79
N LYS A 146 6.97 -8.27 -7.23
CA LYS A 146 6.78 -8.74 -5.86
C LYS A 146 8.13 -8.91 -5.19
N PHE A 147 8.28 -8.33 -4.00
CA PHE A 147 9.47 -8.45 -3.17
C PHE A 147 9.10 -8.88 -1.77
N GLU A 148 9.95 -9.68 -1.15
CA GLU A 148 9.75 -10.20 0.20
C GLU A 148 10.91 -9.77 1.10
N PHE A 149 10.56 -9.28 2.30
CA PHE A 149 11.50 -8.83 3.32
C PHE A 149 11.19 -9.52 4.62
N THR A 150 12.22 -9.85 5.41
CA THR A 150 12.04 -10.39 6.74
C THR A 150 11.99 -9.26 7.76
N PHE A 151 10.91 -9.18 8.52
CA PHE A 151 10.75 -8.30 9.66
C PHE A 151 10.79 -9.13 10.94
N LYS A 152 11.67 -8.78 11.86
CA LYS A 152 11.80 -9.44 13.16
C LYS A 152 11.53 -8.46 14.29
N LEU A 153 10.69 -8.87 15.22
CA LEU A 153 10.47 -8.22 16.51
C LEU A 153 11.06 -9.11 17.60
N THR A 154 11.82 -8.54 18.51
CA THR A 154 12.40 -9.27 19.64
C THR A 154 12.08 -8.57 20.94
N GLN A 155 11.87 -9.33 22.01
CA GLN A 155 11.66 -8.82 23.35
C GLN A 155 12.28 -9.73 24.39
N ASN A 156 12.88 -9.15 25.44
CA ASN A 156 13.27 -9.90 26.61
C ASN A 156 12.24 -9.67 27.72
N VAL A 157 11.81 -10.75 28.35
CA VAL A 157 10.84 -10.73 29.46
C VAL A 157 11.34 -11.60 30.62
N VAL A 158 10.77 -11.37 31.78
CA VAL A 158 11.04 -12.16 32.96
C VAL A 158 9.76 -12.84 33.44
N GLY A 159 9.82 -14.09 33.77
CA GLY A 159 8.69 -14.87 34.27
C GLY A 159 8.93 -16.36 34.21
N THR A 160 7.89 -17.11 34.49
CA THR A 160 7.89 -18.57 34.33
C THR A 160 7.75 -18.95 32.84
N HIS A 161 7.89 -20.24 32.51
CA HIS A 161 7.65 -20.70 31.15
C HIS A 161 6.20 -20.45 30.70
N ILE A 162 5.23 -20.48 31.64
CA ILE A 162 3.81 -20.19 31.37
C ILE A 162 3.63 -18.71 31.01
N ASP A 163 4.30 -17.81 31.76
CA ASP A 163 4.26 -16.38 31.48
C ASP A 163 4.91 -16.07 30.13
N ALA A 164 6.02 -16.74 29.79
CA ALA A 164 6.68 -16.57 28.51
C ALA A 164 5.79 -17.01 27.34
N ASP A 165 5.02 -18.10 27.46
CA ASP A 165 4.05 -18.53 26.46
C ASP A 165 2.91 -17.52 26.30
N LYS A 166 2.43 -16.97 27.41
CA LYS A 166 1.41 -15.92 27.38
C LYS A 166 1.93 -14.66 26.67
N PHE A 167 3.10 -14.18 27.04
CA PHE A 167 3.73 -13.01 26.42
C PHE A 167 4.00 -13.23 24.94
N LEU A 168 4.42 -14.44 24.53
CA LEU A 168 4.66 -14.78 23.14
C LEU A 168 3.39 -14.66 22.30
N ASN A 169 2.24 -15.00 22.87
CA ASN A 169 0.95 -14.99 22.15
C ASN A 169 0.27 -13.62 22.17
N GLU A 170 0.50 -12.78 23.16
CA GLU A 170 -0.23 -11.54 23.38
C GLU A 170 0.58 -10.27 23.05
N ASN A 171 1.89 -10.27 23.30
CA ASN A 171 2.67 -9.02 23.27
C ASN A 171 2.97 -8.48 21.86
N ALA A 172 3.04 -9.32 20.84
CA ALA A 172 3.40 -8.85 19.50
C ALA A 172 2.41 -7.81 18.99
N ASP A 173 1.11 -8.08 19.14
CA ASP A 173 0.06 -7.18 18.67
C ASP A 173 0.05 -5.87 19.47
N GLU A 174 0.28 -5.92 20.78
CA GLU A 174 0.39 -4.73 21.63
C GLU A 174 1.60 -3.86 21.25
N LEU A 175 2.75 -4.47 21.01
CA LEU A 175 3.98 -3.76 20.61
C LEU A 175 3.89 -3.14 19.22
N LEU A 176 3.12 -3.74 18.31
CA LEU A 176 3.01 -3.32 16.92
C LEU A 176 1.71 -2.56 16.62
N LYS A 177 0.84 -2.32 17.62
CA LYS A 177 -0.50 -1.74 17.45
C LYS A 177 -0.53 -0.41 16.71
N ASP A 178 0.47 0.44 16.94
CA ASP A 178 0.55 1.79 16.36
C ASP A 178 1.51 1.86 15.17
N MET A 179 2.15 0.72 14.83
CA MET A 179 3.12 0.69 13.74
C MET A 179 2.44 0.86 12.39
N LYS A 180 2.98 1.79 11.60
CA LYS A 180 2.56 2.03 10.22
C LYS A 180 3.78 2.09 9.31
N ILE A 181 3.58 1.65 8.08
CA ILE A 181 4.56 1.82 7.00
C ILE A 181 3.98 2.82 6.00
N ILE A 182 4.73 3.86 5.70
CA ILE A 182 4.38 4.84 4.69
C ILE A 182 5.32 4.65 3.52
N SER A 183 4.77 4.42 2.34
CA SER A 183 5.54 4.45 1.10
C SER A 183 5.13 5.63 0.24
N LYS A 184 6.13 6.35 -0.29
CA LYS A 184 5.98 7.42 -1.25
C LYS A 184 6.58 6.97 -2.57
N TYR A 185 5.92 7.25 -3.67
CA TYR A 185 6.38 6.88 -5.01
C TYR A 185 5.76 7.80 -6.06
N SER A 186 6.30 7.81 -7.26
CA SER A 186 5.80 8.62 -8.36
C SER A 186 5.46 7.78 -9.60
N ASP A 187 4.63 8.33 -10.49
CA ASP A 187 4.46 7.82 -11.84
C ASP A 187 5.56 8.35 -12.78
N GLU A 188 5.51 7.96 -14.05
CA GLU A 188 6.42 8.41 -15.11
C GLU A 188 6.38 9.92 -15.37
N PHE A 189 5.30 10.59 -14.96
CA PHE A 189 5.12 12.04 -15.10
C PHE A 189 5.59 12.82 -13.87
N GLY A 190 6.12 12.13 -12.84
CA GLY A 190 6.59 12.74 -11.60
C GLY A 190 5.49 13.09 -10.61
N LYS A 191 4.24 12.67 -10.85
CA LYS A 191 3.16 12.83 -9.88
C LYS A 191 3.36 11.86 -8.72
N THR A 192 3.38 12.40 -7.51
CA THR A 192 3.62 11.62 -6.28
C THR A 192 2.33 11.02 -5.73
N TYR A 193 2.45 9.81 -5.23
CA TYR A 193 1.41 9.04 -4.56
C TYR A 193 1.95 8.49 -3.24
N MET A 194 1.05 8.10 -2.36
CA MET A 194 1.41 7.55 -1.07
C MET A 194 0.51 6.37 -0.72
N THR A 195 1.11 5.32 -0.16
CA THR A 195 0.39 4.23 0.52
C THR A 195 0.74 4.27 2.00
N GLU A 196 -0.27 4.29 2.84
CA GLU A 196 -0.17 4.07 4.27
C GLU A 196 -0.66 2.66 4.59
N TYR A 197 0.23 1.83 5.13
CA TYR A 197 -0.08 0.48 5.56
C TYR A 197 -0.14 0.39 7.08
N ASN A 198 -1.25 -0.10 7.60
CA ASN A 198 -1.41 -0.37 9.02
C ASN A 198 -1.00 -1.82 9.33
N TRP A 199 -0.03 -1.96 10.23
CA TRP A 199 0.54 -3.28 10.54
C TRP A 199 -0.47 -4.26 11.13
N ILE A 200 -1.31 -3.83 12.06
CA ILE A 200 -2.25 -4.72 12.78
C ILE A 200 -3.42 -5.14 11.89
N THR A 201 -4.00 -4.19 11.18
CA THR A 201 -5.20 -4.47 10.36
C THR A 201 -4.89 -5.04 8.99
N ASP A 202 -3.60 -5.06 8.57
CA ASP A 202 -3.14 -5.46 7.23
C ASP A 202 -3.85 -4.67 6.11
N ILE A 203 -4.18 -3.40 6.37
CA ILE A 203 -4.92 -2.55 5.43
C ILE A 203 -3.99 -1.51 4.80
N ASN A 204 -4.09 -1.38 3.48
CA ASN A 204 -3.43 -0.36 2.69
C ASN A 204 -4.40 0.77 2.36
N THR A 205 -4.03 2.01 2.70
CA THR A 205 -4.77 3.23 2.38
C THR A 205 -4.00 4.05 1.36
N PHE A 206 -4.61 4.34 0.22
CA PHE A 206 -3.99 5.07 -0.88
C PHE A 206 -4.35 6.57 -0.82
N LYS A 207 -3.35 7.44 -0.95
CA LYS A 207 -3.49 8.91 -0.92
C LYS A 207 -2.83 9.55 -2.14
#